data_31e2fb9fa627faad4d66fc65a334a08e
#
_entry.id   31e2fb9fa627faad4d66fc65a334a08e
#
_cell.length_a   1.000
_cell.length_b   1.000
_cell.length_c   1.000
_cell.angle_alpha   90.00
_cell.angle_beta   90.00
_cell.angle_gamma   90.00
#
_symmetry.space_group_name_H-M   'P 1'
#
loop_
_entity.id
_entity.type
_entity.pdbx_description
1 polymer ?
#
loop_
_entity_poly.entity_id
_entity_poly.type
_entity_poly.pdbx_seq_one_letter_code
_entity_poly.pdbx_strand_id
1 'polypeptide(L)'
;PVRIEMISRFRSAKEQTQILAEVAEGKIDILIGTHKLLQSDVKFKDLGLLIVDEEHRFGVRHKERIKAMRANVDILTLTATPIPRTLNMAMSGMRDLSIIATPPARRLAVKTFVREYDSMVVREAILREILRGGQVYYLYNDVENIQKAAERLAELVPEALSLIHI
;
A
#
# COMPACT_ATOMS: atom_id res chain seq x y z
N PRO A 1 -18.62 12.11 -24.02
CA PRO A 1 -17.91 10.93 -23.53
C PRO A 1 -16.69 11.36 -22.71
N VAL A 2 -16.48 10.77 -21.54
CA VAL A 2 -15.31 11.04 -20.69
C VAL A 2 -14.09 10.35 -21.26
N ARG A 3 -12.98 11.08 -21.43
CA ARG A 3 -11.72 10.53 -21.92
C ARG A 3 -10.80 10.21 -20.77
N ILE A 4 -10.42 8.94 -20.67
CA ILE A 4 -9.58 8.39 -19.61
C ILE A 4 -8.29 7.87 -20.22
N GLU A 5 -7.14 8.27 -19.66
CA GLU A 5 -5.82 7.77 -20.06
C GLU A 5 -5.01 7.30 -18.86
N MET A 6 -4.01 6.44 -19.14
CA MET A 6 -3.14 5.88 -18.12
C MET A 6 -1.67 6.07 -18.46
N ILE A 7 -0.87 6.55 -17.50
CA ILE A 7 0.59 6.59 -17.58
C ILE A 7 1.18 5.53 -16.68
N SER A 8 1.89 4.57 -17.28
CA SER A 8 2.58 3.51 -16.57
C SER A 8 3.92 3.17 -17.25
N ARG A 9 4.75 2.37 -16.58
CA ARG A 9 6.02 1.86 -17.14
C ARG A 9 5.84 0.99 -18.40
N PHE A 10 4.62 0.54 -18.67
CA PHE A 10 4.29 -0.28 -19.84
C PHE A 10 3.97 0.54 -21.10
N ARG A 11 3.86 1.86 -20.98
CA ARG A 11 3.71 2.78 -22.12
C ARG A 11 5.07 3.26 -22.58
N SER A 12 5.27 3.37 -23.89
CA SER A 12 6.48 3.92 -24.47
C SER A 12 6.68 5.41 -24.06
N ALA A 13 7.92 5.88 -24.09
CA ALA A 13 8.23 7.30 -23.78
C ALA A 13 7.48 8.27 -24.72
N LYS A 14 7.34 7.92 -25.99
CA LYS A 14 6.61 8.71 -26.99
C LYS A 14 5.12 8.83 -26.64
N GLU A 15 4.47 7.73 -26.29
CA GLU A 15 3.05 7.73 -25.88
C GLU A 15 2.85 8.55 -24.60
N GLN A 16 3.76 8.40 -23.62
CA GLN A 16 3.67 9.17 -22.38
C GLN A 16 3.79 10.67 -22.64
N THR A 17 4.72 11.10 -23.50
CA THR A 17 4.88 12.50 -23.89
C THR A 17 3.63 13.04 -24.58
N GLN A 18 3.03 12.26 -25.46
CA GLN A 18 1.79 12.65 -26.14
C GLN A 18 0.64 12.82 -25.15
N ILE A 19 0.44 11.84 -24.24
CA ILE A 19 -0.60 11.89 -23.20
C ILE A 19 -0.42 13.14 -22.33
N LEU A 20 0.82 13.45 -21.90
CA LEU A 20 1.09 14.63 -21.08
C LEU A 20 0.82 15.95 -21.82
N ALA A 21 1.09 16.02 -23.11
CA ALA A 21 0.72 17.18 -23.92
C ALA A 21 -0.81 17.36 -23.98
N GLU A 22 -1.55 16.28 -24.19
CA GLU A 22 -3.01 16.30 -24.25
C GLU A 22 -3.65 16.64 -22.88
N VAL A 23 -3.01 16.23 -21.77
CA VAL A 23 -3.40 16.64 -20.40
C VAL A 23 -3.23 18.15 -20.22
N ALA A 24 -2.08 18.69 -20.66
CA ALA A 24 -1.81 20.12 -20.57
C ALA A 24 -2.76 20.97 -21.44
N GLU A 25 -3.28 20.41 -22.52
CA GLU A 25 -4.28 21.02 -23.38
C GLU A 25 -5.72 20.87 -22.83
N GLY A 26 -5.93 20.02 -21.83
CA GLY A 26 -7.25 19.73 -21.27
C GLY A 26 -8.11 18.81 -22.13
N LYS A 27 -7.50 17.96 -22.94
CA LYS A 27 -8.17 16.95 -23.78
C LYS A 27 -8.45 15.63 -23.06
N ILE A 28 -7.92 15.46 -21.85
CA ILE A 28 -8.07 14.27 -21.03
C ILE A 28 -8.77 14.67 -19.75
N ASP A 29 -9.87 13.98 -19.44
CA ASP A 29 -10.71 14.26 -18.27
C ASP A 29 -10.19 13.53 -17.01
N ILE A 30 -9.70 12.30 -17.16
CA ILE A 30 -9.17 11.49 -16.06
C ILE A 30 -7.82 10.91 -16.46
N LEU A 31 -6.80 11.20 -15.65
CA LEU A 31 -5.48 10.64 -15.82
C LEU A 31 -5.14 9.71 -14.64
N ILE A 32 -4.84 8.45 -14.94
CA ILE A 32 -4.45 7.44 -13.95
C ILE A 32 -2.95 7.16 -14.08
N GLY A 33 -2.25 7.07 -12.97
CA GLY A 33 -0.83 6.73 -13.00
C GLY A 33 -0.22 6.56 -11.62
N THR A 34 1.08 6.31 -11.61
CA THR A 34 1.87 6.16 -10.39
C THR A 34 2.34 7.54 -9.89
N HIS A 35 3.25 7.55 -8.91
CA HIS A 35 3.90 8.77 -8.40
C HIS A 35 4.51 9.68 -9.49
N LYS A 36 4.67 9.19 -10.72
CA LYS A 36 5.10 9.98 -11.87
C LYS A 36 4.17 11.17 -12.12
N LEU A 37 2.88 11.05 -11.86
CA LEU A 37 1.91 12.15 -12.02
C LEU A 37 2.18 13.33 -11.08
N LEU A 38 2.98 13.12 -10.05
CA LEU A 38 3.40 14.17 -9.10
C LEU A 38 4.75 14.81 -9.48
N GLN A 39 5.32 14.51 -10.64
CA GLN A 39 6.57 15.13 -11.10
C GLN A 39 6.31 16.53 -11.64
N SER A 40 7.35 17.38 -11.64
CA SER A 40 7.24 18.81 -12.01
C SER A 40 6.96 19.06 -13.49
N ASP A 41 7.26 18.09 -14.34
CA ASP A 41 7.02 18.09 -15.77
C ASP A 41 5.55 17.81 -16.14
N VAL A 42 4.77 17.26 -15.22
CA VAL A 42 3.34 17.02 -15.42
C VAL A 42 2.56 18.31 -15.15
N LYS A 43 1.94 18.86 -16.18
CA LYS A 43 1.13 20.07 -16.11
C LYS A 43 -0.33 19.73 -16.43
N PHE A 44 -1.21 20.11 -15.54
CA PHE A 44 -2.66 20.01 -15.76
C PHE A 44 -3.18 21.39 -16.16
N LYS A 45 -4.10 21.44 -17.11
CA LYS A 45 -4.76 22.70 -17.52
C LYS A 45 -5.64 23.23 -16.40
N ASP A 46 -6.46 22.35 -15.83
CA ASP A 46 -7.40 22.65 -14.75
C ASP A 46 -7.66 21.38 -13.93
N LEU A 47 -6.90 21.22 -12.85
CA LEU A 47 -7.03 20.05 -11.98
C LEU A 47 -8.00 20.37 -10.85
N GLY A 48 -9.17 19.74 -10.84
CA GLY A 48 -10.18 19.92 -9.79
C GLY A 48 -10.10 18.88 -8.66
N LEU A 49 -9.73 17.65 -8.98
CA LEU A 49 -9.68 16.56 -8.00
C LEU A 49 -8.41 15.72 -8.15
N LEU A 50 -7.74 15.46 -7.02
CA LEU A 50 -6.63 14.52 -6.91
C LEU A 50 -7.00 13.36 -5.98
N ILE A 51 -6.99 12.14 -6.50
CA ILE A 51 -7.20 10.92 -5.71
C ILE A 51 -5.85 10.25 -5.47
N VAL A 52 -5.51 9.99 -4.21
CA VAL A 52 -4.24 9.40 -3.79
C VAL A 52 -4.50 8.12 -3.01
N ASP A 53 -4.05 7.01 -3.54
CA ASP A 53 -4.09 5.74 -2.83
C ASP A 53 -2.79 5.51 -2.06
N GLU A 54 -2.90 5.04 -0.80
CA GLU A 54 -1.77 4.73 0.07
C GLU A 54 -0.75 5.90 0.20
N GLU A 55 -1.22 7.11 0.52
CA GLU A 55 -0.39 8.34 0.68
C GLU A 55 0.86 8.11 1.55
N HIS A 56 0.80 7.19 2.50
CA HIS A 56 1.93 6.90 3.40
C HIS A 56 3.13 6.27 2.68
N ARG A 57 2.95 5.67 1.50
CA ARG A 57 4.02 5.11 0.67
C ARG A 57 4.80 6.16 -0.12
N PHE A 58 4.33 7.40 -0.13
CA PHE A 58 5.01 8.47 -0.84
C PHE A 58 6.13 9.09 -0.01
N GLY A 59 7.25 9.40 -0.69
CA GLY A 59 8.36 10.12 -0.11
C GLY A 59 8.01 11.60 0.19
N VAL A 60 8.87 12.26 0.96
CA VAL A 60 8.67 13.63 1.46
C VAL A 60 8.34 14.62 0.34
N ARG A 61 9.08 14.61 -0.78
CA ARG A 61 8.87 15.52 -1.92
C ARG A 61 7.47 15.40 -2.53
N HIS A 62 6.95 14.19 -2.67
CA HIS A 62 5.60 13.96 -3.20
C HIS A 62 4.54 14.48 -2.22
N LYS A 63 4.72 14.26 -0.92
CA LYS A 63 3.82 14.75 0.11
C LYS A 63 3.78 16.28 0.16
N GLU A 64 4.93 16.95 0.04
CA GLU A 64 5.01 18.40 -0.05
C GLU A 64 4.28 18.95 -1.27
N ARG A 65 4.42 18.28 -2.43
CA ARG A 65 3.71 18.66 -3.63
C ARG A 65 2.20 18.49 -3.51
N ILE A 66 1.74 17.37 -2.97
CA ILE A 66 0.31 17.16 -2.67
C ILE A 66 -0.20 18.25 -1.72
N LYS A 67 0.58 18.58 -0.69
CA LYS A 67 0.24 19.65 0.26
C LYS A 67 0.13 21.03 -0.44
N ALA A 68 1.03 21.35 -1.36
CA ALA A 68 0.99 22.59 -2.11
C ALA A 68 -0.24 22.72 -3.03
N MET A 69 -0.74 21.59 -3.55
CA MET A 69 -1.94 21.56 -4.42
C MET A 69 -3.24 21.80 -3.63
N ARG A 70 -3.27 21.54 -2.31
CA ARG A 70 -4.48 21.63 -1.48
C ARG A 70 -5.18 22.98 -1.47
N ALA A 71 -4.49 24.04 -1.82
CA ALA A 71 -5.10 25.36 -1.87
C ALA A 71 -6.12 25.52 -3.00
N ASN A 72 -5.97 24.76 -4.10
CA ASN A 72 -6.75 24.92 -5.32
C ASN A 72 -7.35 23.61 -5.87
N VAL A 73 -7.11 22.48 -5.22
CA VAL A 73 -7.51 21.15 -5.69
C VAL A 73 -8.12 20.35 -4.53
N ASP A 74 -9.28 19.77 -4.76
CA ASP A 74 -9.83 18.81 -3.81
C ASP A 74 -8.97 17.54 -3.75
N ILE A 75 -8.67 17.06 -2.55
CA ILE A 75 -7.79 15.89 -2.38
C ILE A 75 -8.50 14.82 -1.57
N LEU A 76 -8.72 13.67 -2.23
CA LEU A 76 -9.22 12.45 -1.61
C LEU A 76 -8.05 11.48 -1.40
N THR A 77 -7.79 11.09 -0.16
CA THR A 77 -6.80 10.06 0.17
C THR A 77 -7.47 8.79 0.62
N LEU A 78 -7.02 7.67 0.08
CA LEU A 78 -7.50 6.33 0.41
C LEU A 78 -6.40 5.56 1.15
N THR A 79 -6.77 4.73 2.11
CA THR A 79 -5.84 3.79 2.75
C THR A 79 -6.58 2.63 3.38
N ALA A 80 -6.01 1.43 3.30
CA ALA A 80 -6.46 0.26 4.05
C ALA A 80 -5.79 0.15 5.43
N THR A 81 -4.66 0.87 5.63
CA THR A 81 -3.82 0.81 6.83
C THR A 81 -3.53 2.21 7.33
N PRO A 82 -4.49 2.89 7.98
CA PRO A 82 -4.27 4.26 8.46
C PRO A 82 -3.17 4.29 9.51
N ILE A 83 -2.16 5.12 9.29
CA ILE A 83 -1.11 5.36 10.28
C ILE A 83 -1.73 6.17 11.44
N PRO A 84 -1.36 5.91 12.70
CA PRO A 84 -1.93 6.60 13.87
C PRO A 84 -1.95 8.13 13.74
N ARG A 85 -0.92 8.74 13.14
CA ARG A 85 -0.86 10.18 12.89
C ARG A 85 -1.97 10.68 11.96
N THR A 86 -2.20 9.98 10.86
CA THR A 86 -3.27 10.34 9.90
C THR A 86 -4.64 10.15 10.52
N LEU A 87 -4.82 9.09 11.30
CA LEU A 87 -6.05 8.84 12.04
C LEU A 87 -6.28 9.91 13.12
N ASN A 88 -5.26 10.29 13.86
CA ASN A 88 -5.36 11.37 14.86
C ASN A 88 -5.71 12.72 14.23
N MET A 89 -5.17 13.03 13.04
CA MET A 89 -5.51 14.25 12.30
C MET A 89 -6.98 14.25 11.84
N ALA A 90 -7.51 13.11 11.45
CA ALA A 90 -8.93 12.97 11.11
C ALA A 90 -9.81 13.10 12.37
N MET A 91 -9.45 12.42 13.46
CA MET A 91 -10.20 12.48 14.73
C MET A 91 -10.16 13.88 15.38
N SER A 92 -9.10 14.67 15.14
CA SER A 92 -9.02 16.07 15.61
C SER A 92 -9.77 17.07 14.74
N GLY A 93 -10.53 16.63 13.74
CA GLY A 93 -11.31 17.49 12.85
C GLY A 93 -10.50 18.24 11.80
N MET A 94 -9.21 17.93 11.64
CA MET A 94 -8.37 18.54 10.60
C MET A 94 -8.58 17.93 9.21
N ARG A 95 -9.29 16.81 9.11
CA ARG A 95 -9.70 16.14 7.86
C ARG A 95 -11.03 15.45 8.08
N ASP A 96 -11.90 15.51 7.08
CA ASP A 96 -13.08 14.66 7.04
C ASP A 96 -12.68 13.19 6.87
N LEU A 97 -13.39 12.30 7.56
CA LEU A 97 -13.13 10.87 7.52
C LEU A 97 -14.39 10.13 7.10
N SER A 98 -14.24 9.29 6.06
CA SER A 98 -15.26 8.31 5.67
C SER A 98 -14.70 6.90 5.80
N ILE A 99 -15.50 5.99 6.35
CA ILE A 99 -15.10 4.59 6.55
C ILE A 99 -15.89 3.70 5.61
N ILE A 100 -15.18 2.96 4.75
CA ILE A 100 -15.75 1.91 3.91
C ILE A 100 -15.69 0.61 4.70
N ALA A 101 -16.78 0.27 5.40
CA ALA A 101 -16.82 -0.88 6.30
C ALA A 101 -17.29 -2.19 5.62
N THR A 102 -17.89 -2.12 4.44
CA THR A 102 -18.37 -3.30 3.72
C THR A 102 -17.24 -4.03 3.03
N PRO A 103 -16.90 -5.26 3.44
CA PRO A 103 -15.85 -6.03 2.76
C PRO A 103 -16.31 -6.46 1.36
N PRO A 104 -15.37 -6.66 0.40
CA PRO A 104 -15.69 -7.24 -0.89
C PRO A 104 -16.35 -8.61 -0.75
N ALA A 105 -17.29 -8.93 -1.63
CA ALA A 105 -17.92 -10.24 -1.67
C ALA A 105 -16.84 -11.35 -1.84
N ARG A 106 -16.99 -12.46 -1.12
CA ARG A 106 -16.09 -13.64 -1.13
C ARG A 106 -14.72 -13.42 -0.46
N ARG A 107 -14.51 -12.37 0.32
CA ARG A 107 -13.30 -12.23 1.12
C ARG A 107 -13.42 -13.06 2.40
N LEU A 108 -12.55 -14.06 2.55
CA LEU A 108 -12.41 -14.81 3.80
C LEU A 108 -11.69 -13.94 4.84
N ALA A 109 -12.25 -13.86 6.04
CA ALA A 109 -11.61 -13.16 7.14
C ALA A 109 -10.37 -13.91 7.63
N VAL A 110 -9.27 -13.18 7.84
CA VAL A 110 -8.10 -13.72 8.53
C VAL A 110 -8.36 -13.71 10.03
N LYS A 111 -8.24 -14.87 10.67
CA LYS A 111 -8.33 -14.97 12.14
C LYS A 111 -7.01 -14.49 12.74
N THR A 112 -7.06 -13.39 13.48
CA THR A 112 -5.89 -12.81 14.13
C THR A 112 -5.92 -13.07 15.62
N PHE A 113 -4.80 -13.54 16.17
CA PHE A 113 -4.62 -13.77 17.61
C PHE A 113 -3.44 -12.94 18.10
N VAL A 114 -3.63 -12.21 19.20
CA VAL A 114 -2.57 -11.46 19.88
C VAL A 114 -2.37 -12.11 21.24
N ARG A 115 -1.18 -12.66 21.48
CA ARG A 115 -0.84 -13.37 22.72
C ARG A 115 0.67 -13.32 22.98
N GLU A 116 1.08 -13.68 24.19
CA GLU A 116 2.47 -13.95 24.49
C GLU A 116 3.01 -15.12 23.67
N TYR A 117 4.32 -15.13 23.45
CA TYR A 117 4.98 -16.21 22.71
C TYR A 117 4.83 -17.55 23.45
N ASP A 118 4.35 -18.54 22.73
CA ASP A 118 4.20 -19.91 23.17
C ASP A 118 4.65 -20.85 22.03
N SER A 119 5.72 -21.60 22.28
CA SER A 119 6.30 -22.50 21.29
C SER A 119 5.35 -23.60 20.83
N MET A 120 4.50 -24.10 21.73
CA MET A 120 3.52 -25.14 21.38
C MET A 120 2.47 -24.61 20.43
N VAL A 121 2.00 -23.38 20.64
CA VAL A 121 1.03 -22.71 19.74
C VAL A 121 1.65 -22.42 18.39
N VAL A 122 2.92 -21.96 18.37
CA VAL A 122 3.66 -21.74 17.11
C VAL A 122 3.79 -23.05 16.34
N ARG A 123 4.21 -24.12 17.01
CA ARG A 123 4.32 -25.47 16.42
C ARG A 123 3.00 -25.92 15.82
N GLU A 124 1.92 -25.85 16.59
CA GLU A 124 0.58 -26.25 16.14
C GLU A 124 0.14 -25.46 14.91
N ALA A 125 0.34 -24.14 14.92
CA ALA A 125 -0.02 -23.28 13.79
C ALA A 125 0.75 -23.64 12.51
N ILE A 126 2.06 -23.88 12.62
CA ILE A 126 2.91 -24.28 11.50
C ILE A 126 2.49 -25.64 10.95
N LEU A 127 2.34 -26.63 11.81
CA LEU A 127 1.93 -27.99 11.39
C LEU A 127 0.57 -27.99 10.71
N ARG A 128 -0.40 -27.22 11.21
CA ARG A 128 -1.72 -27.10 10.61
C ARG A 128 -1.64 -26.60 9.17
N GLU A 129 -0.78 -25.60 8.89
CA GLU A 129 -0.59 -25.10 7.53
C GLU A 129 0.12 -26.09 6.63
N ILE A 130 1.17 -26.74 7.11
CA ILE A 130 1.92 -27.75 6.36
C ILE A 130 1.02 -28.92 5.98
N LEU A 131 0.21 -29.44 6.93
CA LEU A 131 -0.69 -30.56 6.69
C LEU A 131 -1.75 -30.30 5.61
N ARG A 132 -2.11 -29.03 5.39
CA ARG A 132 -3.01 -28.66 4.29
C ARG A 132 -2.30 -28.23 3.02
N GLY A 133 -0.96 -28.36 2.93
CA GLY A 133 -0.15 -27.94 1.78
C GLY A 133 0.09 -26.43 1.70
N GLY A 134 -0.12 -25.72 2.80
CA GLY A 134 0.11 -24.26 2.89
C GLY A 134 1.54 -23.91 3.23
N GLN A 135 1.82 -22.60 3.29
CA GLN A 135 3.11 -22.01 3.66
C GLN A 135 2.93 -21.07 4.84
N VAL A 136 4.00 -20.86 5.61
CA VAL A 136 4.00 -20.00 6.79
C VAL A 136 5.06 -18.92 6.64
N TYR A 137 4.67 -17.66 6.87
CA TYR A 137 5.61 -16.57 7.07
C TYR A 137 5.83 -16.35 8.56
N TYR A 138 7.09 -16.42 8.99
CA TYR A 138 7.51 -16.09 10.34
C TYR A 138 8.30 -14.80 10.32
N LEU A 139 7.70 -13.70 10.80
CA LEU A 139 8.35 -12.38 10.84
C LEU A 139 9.13 -12.24 12.15
N TYR A 140 10.40 -11.88 12.03
CA TYR A 140 11.30 -11.64 13.16
C TYR A 140 12.08 -10.34 12.94
N ASN A 141 12.00 -9.40 13.88
CA ASN A 141 12.53 -8.03 13.69
C ASN A 141 13.99 -7.83 14.11
N ASP A 142 14.66 -8.87 14.61
CA ASP A 142 16.05 -8.83 15.04
C ASP A 142 16.92 -9.57 14.03
N VAL A 143 17.57 -8.82 13.14
CA VAL A 143 18.40 -9.36 12.06
C VAL A 143 19.65 -10.08 12.61
N GLU A 144 20.22 -9.60 13.72
CA GLU A 144 21.44 -10.20 14.31
C GLU A 144 21.16 -11.61 14.86
N ASN A 145 19.95 -11.86 15.36
CA ASN A 145 19.54 -13.13 15.94
C ASN A 145 18.63 -13.96 15.04
N ILE A 146 18.37 -13.55 13.79
CA ILE A 146 17.44 -14.25 12.89
C ILE A 146 17.86 -15.70 12.62
N GLN A 147 19.18 -15.96 12.52
CA GLN A 147 19.71 -17.29 12.32
C GLN A 147 19.36 -18.22 13.49
N LYS A 148 19.57 -17.75 14.73
CA LYS A 148 19.21 -18.51 15.94
C LYS A 148 17.71 -18.75 16.06
N ALA A 149 16.90 -17.79 15.60
CA ALA A 149 15.44 -17.96 15.56
C ALA A 149 15.04 -19.04 14.56
N ALA A 150 15.66 -19.08 13.38
CA ALA A 150 15.42 -20.12 12.38
C ALA A 150 15.83 -21.52 12.87
N GLU A 151 17.00 -21.63 13.53
CA GLU A 151 17.48 -22.90 14.14
C GLU A 151 16.48 -23.42 15.19
N ARG A 152 15.99 -22.55 16.09
CA ARG A 152 14.97 -22.91 17.08
C ARG A 152 13.65 -23.35 16.42
N LEU A 153 13.25 -22.73 15.33
CA LEU A 153 12.06 -23.14 14.57
C LEU A 153 12.27 -24.50 13.90
N ALA A 154 13.45 -24.76 13.33
CA ALA A 154 13.79 -26.04 12.73
C ALA A 154 13.80 -27.19 13.77
N GLU A 155 14.29 -26.93 14.99
CA GLU A 155 14.18 -27.88 16.11
C GLU A 155 12.74 -28.09 16.56
N LEU A 156 11.93 -27.01 16.59
CA LEU A 156 10.54 -27.06 17.02
C LEU A 156 9.63 -27.80 16.05
N VAL A 157 9.89 -27.66 14.74
CA VAL A 157 9.10 -28.24 13.64
C VAL A 157 10.04 -28.85 12.60
N PRO A 158 10.65 -30.02 12.90
CA PRO A 158 11.60 -30.67 11.98
C PRO A 158 10.99 -31.04 10.63
N GLU A 159 9.66 -31.17 10.57
CA GLU A 159 8.92 -31.48 9.33
C GLU A 159 8.87 -30.30 8.34
N ALA A 160 9.18 -29.08 8.83
CA ALA A 160 9.15 -27.87 8.01
C ALA A 160 10.50 -27.59 7.35
N LEU A 161 10.49 -27.37 6.03
CA LEU A 161 11.65 -26.79 5.34
C LEU A 161 11.62 -25.26 5.51
N SER A 162 12.64 -24.69 6.17
CA SER A 162 12.73 -23.26 6.41
C SER A 162 13.73 -22.56 5.47
N LEU A 163 13.39 -21.34 5.03
CA LEU A 163 14.27 -20.45 4.29
C LEU A 163 14.28 -19.10 5.00
N ILE A 164 15.49 -18.49 5.11
CA ILE A 164 15.64 -17.12 5.62
C ILE A 164 15.71 -16.19 4.44
N HIS A 165 14.94 -15.12 4.50
CA HIS A 165 15.00 -13.99 3.57
C HIS A 165 15.20 -12.70 4.36
N ILE A 166 16.33 -12.02 4.12
CA ILE A 166 16.73 -10.75 4.75
C ILE A 166 16.54 -9.61 3.77
#